data_dcdcf9ad6f131d48e5d9fe94af948289
#
_entry.id   dcdcf9ad6f131d48e5d9fe94af948289
#
_cell.length_a   1.000
_cell.length_b   1.000
_cell.length_c   1.000
_cell.angle_alpha   90.00
_cell.angle_beta   90.00
_cell.angle_gamma   90.00
#
_symmetry.space_group_name_H-M   'P 1'
#
loop_
_entity.id
_entity.type
_entity.pdbx_description
1 polymer ?
#
loop_
_entity_poly.entity_id
_entity_poly.type
_entity_poly.pdbx_seq_one_letter_code
_entity_poly.pdbx_strand_id
1 'polypeptide(L)'
;MGVVRNPKQVPGLLELGVYTDVIVADCTKPVEVMEAALAANDGKEYDLSICCVNIESCEMSAILPVHDDGLVYFFSMATSFTKAALGAEGIGKDVTMIIGNGYTKNHAQITLDVLRENPKLRKLFDEKYC
;
A
#
# COMPACT_ATOMS: atom_id res chain seq x y z
N MET A 1 3.20 -8.00 -0.07
CA MET A 1 2.53 -7.96 1.25
C MET A 1 1.37 -6.98 1.23
N GLY A 2 0.28 -7.27 1.94
CA GLY A 2 -0.84 -6.36 2.16
C GLY A 2 -0.90 -5.89 3.62
N VAL A 3 -1.40 -4.68 3.85
CA VAL A 3 -1.66 -4.13 5.19
C VAL A 3 -3.13 -3.77 5.30
N VAL A 4 -3.82 -4.30 6.29
CA VAL A 4 -5.23 -4.04 6.54
C VAL A 4 -5.48 -3.71 8.01
N ARG A 5 -6.51 -2.91 8.28
CA ARG A 5 -6.92 -2.61 9.65
C ARG A 5 -7.85 -3.67 10.23
N ASN A 6 -8.68 -4.27 9.39
CA ASN A 6 -9.69 -5.22 9.83
C ASN A 6 -9.20 -6.67 9.60
N PRO A 7 -8.97 -7.47 10.67
CA PRO A 7 -8.50 -8.84 10.54
C PRO A 7 -9.45 -9.76 9.74
N LYS A 8 -10.72 -9.42 9.63
CA LYS A 8 -11.71 -10.18 8.84
C LYS A 8 -11.40 -10.14 7.33
N GLN A 9 -10.59 -9.18 6.86
CA GLN A 9 -10.21 -9.06 5.45
C GLN A 9 -9.06 -10.00 5.07
N VAL A 10 -8.27 -10.47 6.04
CA VAL A 10 -7.06 -11.26 5.79
C VAL A 10 -7.34 -12.54 5.00
N PRO A 11 -8.31 -13.40 5.37
CA PRO A 11 -8.55 -14.64 4.63
C PRO A 11 -8.91 -14.40 3.17
N GLY A 12 -9.80 -13.43 2.89
CA GLY A 12 -10.21 -13.11 1.53
C GLY A 12 -9.07 -12.57 0.66
N LEU A 13 -8.18 -11.76 1.22
CA LEU A 13 -7.02 -11.25 0.50
C LEU A 13 -5.99 -12.34 0.20
N LEU A 14 -5.73 -13.24 1.14
CA LEU A 14 -4.85 -14.38 0.90
C LEU A 14 -5.44 -15.35 -0.13
N GLU A 15 -6.77 -15.56 -0.12
CA GLU A 15 -7.46 -16.40 -1.11
C GLU A 15 -7.32 -15.88 -2.55
N LEU A 16 -7.18 -14.57 -2.75
CA LEU A 16 -6.92 -14.00 -4.08
C LEU A 16 -5.61 -14.51 -4.70
N GLY A 17 -4.64 -14.94 -3.88
CA GLY A 17 -3.37 -15.51 -4.33
C GLY A 17 -2.38 -14.49 -4.90
N VAL A 18 -2.63 -13.18 -4.70
CA VAL A 18 -1.75 -12.10 -5.15
C VAL A 18 -0.89 -11.51 -4.04
N TYR A 19 -1.18 -11.88 -2.79
CA TYR A 19 -0.42 -11.46 -1.62
C TYR A 19 0.39 -12.63 -1.05
N THR A 20 1.66 -12.44 -0.79
CA THR A 20 2.49 -13.41 -0.04
C THR A 20 2.11 -13.43 1.43
N ASP A 21 1.86 -12.23 1.98
CA ASP A 21 1.45 -12.02 3.37
C ASP A 21 0.44 -10.88 3.49
N VAL A 22 -0.38 -10.93 4.52
CA VAL A 22 -1.29 -9.83 4.90
C VAL A 22 -1.17 -9.62 6.40
N ILE A 23 -0.72 -8.43 6.79
CA ILE A 23 -0.62 -8.02 8.19
C ILE A 23 -1.81 -7.16 8.60
N VAL A 24 -2.13 -7.20 9.90
CA VAL A 24 -3.16 -6.34 10.51
C VAL A 24 -2.47 -5.25 11.30
N ALA A 25 -2.63 -4.00 10.87
CA ALA A 25 -2.05 -2.85 11.56
C ALA A 25 -2.88 -1.58 11.33
N ASP A 26 -2.79 -0.63 12.26
CA ASP A 26 -3.38 0.69 12.14
C ASP A 26 -2.38 1.63 11.45
N CYS A 27 -2.70 2.09 10.24
CA CYS A 27 -1.81 2.95 9.45
C CYS A 27 -1.58 4.34 10.06
N THR A 28 -2.30 4.72 11.11
CA THR A 28 -2.01 5.94 11.89
C THR A 28 -0.90 5.73 12.92
N LYS A 29 -0.39 4.51 13.04
CA LYS A 29 0.68 4.11 13.96
C LYS A 29 1.92 3.62 13.19
N PRO A 30 2.74 4.52 12.70
CA PRO A 30 3.77 4.19 11.71
C PRO A 30 4.83 3.21 12.22
N VAL A 31 5.21 3.26 13.48
CA VAL A 31 6.21 2.33 14.04
C VAL A 31 5.64 0.91 14.13
N GLU A 32 4.39 0.75 14.59
CA GLU A 32 3.74 -0.56 14.63
C GLU A 32 3.61 -1.18 13.23
N VAL A 33 3.28 -0.36 12.22
CA VAL A 33 3.22 -0.82 10.82
C VAL A 33 4.59 -1.24 10.31
N MET A 34 5.62 -0.44 10.57
CA MET A 34 7.00 -0.76 10.17
C MET A 34 7.47 -2.07 10.79
N GLU A 35 7.33 -2.23 12.11
CA GLU A 35 7.77 -3.44 12.81
C GLU A 35 7.06 -4.69 12.29
N ALA A 36 5.73 -4.62 12.11
CA ALA A 36 4.96 -5.73 11.56
C ALA A 36 5.33 -6.03 10.10
N ALA A 37 5.56 -5.02 9.29
CA ALA A 37 5.95 -5.16 7.89
C ALA A 37 7.34 -5.80 7.75
N LEU A 38 8.32 -5.34 8.52
CA LEU A 38 9.66 -5.92 8.53
C LEU A 38 9.66 -7.36 9.05
N ALA A 39 8.89 -7.65 10.10
CA ALA A 39 8.74 -9.02 10.61
C ALA A 39 8.18 -9.97 9.55
N ALA A 40 7.23 -9.52 8.72
CA ALA A 40 6.67 -10.30 7.62
C ALA A 40 7.62 -10.46 6.42
N ASN A 41 8.76 -9.77 6.40
CA ASN A 41 9.77 -9.81 5.33
C ASN A 41 11.17 -10.19 5.85
N ASP A 42 11.24 -11.05 6.85
CA ASP A 42 12.52 -11.51 7.43
C ASP A 42 13.43 -10.36 7.90
N GLY A 43 12.85 -9.26 8.38
CA GLY A 43 13.56 -8.06 8.83
C GLY A 43 14.07 -7.15 7.71
N LYS A 44 13.73 -7.43 6.45
CA LYS A 44 14.16 -6.64 5.29
C LYS A 44 13.17 -5.54 4.97
N GLU A 45 13.67 -4.39 4.59
CA GLU A 45 12.89 -3.29 4.05
C GLU A 45 12.37 -3.60 2.64
N TYR A 46 11.40 -2.82 2.18
CA TYR A 46 10.73 -3.00 0.88
C TYR A 46 11.26 -2.04 -0.17
N ASP A 47 11.26 -2.45 -1.43
CA ASP A 47 11.63 -1.61 -2.59
C ASP A 47 10.52 -0.61 -2.94
N LEU A 48 9.25 -0.99 -2.69
CA LEU A 48 8.07 -0.22 -3.07
C LEU A 48 6.98 -0.30 -2.01
N SER A 49 6.42 0.86 -1.68
CA SER A 49 5.19 0.97 -0.89
C SER A 49 4.12 1.74 -1.67
N ILE A 50 2.88 1.22 -1.65
CA ILE A 50 1.73 1.87 -2.27
C ILE A 50 0.69 2.17 -1.20
N CYS A 51 0.43 3.45 -0.95
CA CYS A 51 -0.59 3.89 0.00
C CYS A 51 -1.91 4.17 -0.74
N CYS A 52 -2.85 3.23 -0.61
CA CYS A 52 -4.20 3.35 -1.19
C CYS A 52 -5.27 3.70 -0.15
N VAL A 53 -4.90 3.82 1.13
CA VAL A 53 -5.86 4.05 2.21
C VAL A 53 -6.25 5.53 2.26
N ASN A 54 -7.56 5.80 2.29
CA ASN A 54 -8.09 7.17 2.35
C ASN A 54 -8.31 7.61 3.82
N ILE A 55 -7.23 7.60 4.60
CA ILE A 55 -7.19 8.00 6.02
C ILE A 55 -6.02 8.96 6.18
N GLU A 56 -6.23 10.04 6.92
CA GLU A 56 -5.18 11.01 7.22
C GLU A 56 -4.08 10.44 8.12
N SER A 57 -2.87 10.97 8.00
CA SER A 57 -1.71 10.63 8.83
C SER A 57 -1.18 9.19 8.64
N CYS A 58 -1.34 8.63 7.43
CA CYS A 58 -0.78 7.33 7.05
C CYS A 58 0.55 7.45 6.28
N GLU A 59 1.06 8.65 6.02
CA GLU A 59 2.22 8.89 5.19
C GLU A 59 3.46 8.17 5.72
N MET A 60 3.73 8.30 7.03
CA MET A 60 4.90 7.68 7.64
C MET A 60 4.82 6.16 7.68
N SER A 61 3.62 5.59 7.77
CA SER A 61 3.40 4.15 7.68
C SER A 61 3.74 3.57 6.29
N ALA A 62 3.63 4.40 5.26
CA ALA A 62 4.06 4.02 3.91
C ALA A 62 5.57 4.21 3.69
N ILE A 63 6.18 5.21 4.35
CA ILE A 63 7.59 5.57 4.16
C ILE A 63 8.54 4.67 4.97
N LEU A 64 8.25 4.47 6.26
CA LEU A 64 9.17 3.78 7.18
C LEU A 64 9.59 2.38 6.75
N PRO A 65 8.73 1.54 6.17
CA PRO A 65 9.11 0.19 5.76
C PRO A 65 9.98 0.12 4.49
N VAL A 66 10.17 1.24 3.78
CA VAL A 66 10.88 1.29 2.50
C VAL A 66 12.35 1.63 2.74
N HIS A 67 13.27 0.96 2.04
CA HIS A 67 14.70 1.25 2.12
C HIS A 67 15.06 2.57 1.41
N ASP A 68 16.24 3.11 1.70
CA ASP A 68 16.78 4.24 0.96
C ASP A 68 16.89 3.90 -0.54
N ASP A 69 16.70 4.88 -1.42
CA ASP A 69 16.54 4.72 -2.87
C ASP A 69 15.26 3.98 -3.31
N GLY A 70 14.40 3.56 -2.37
CA GLY A 70 13.13 2.92 -2.67
C GLY A 70 12.04 3.91 -3.12
N LEU A 71 10.88 3.38 -3.48
CA LEU A 71 9.77 4.13 -4.04
C LEU A 71 8.54 4.08 -3.12
N VAL A 72 7.95 5.24 -2.82
CA VAL A 72 6.67 5.35 -2.12
C VAL A 72 5.65 6.02 -3.04
N TYR A 73 4.58 5.31 -3.37
CA TYR A 73 3.50 5.83 -4.20
C TYR A 73 2.26 6.13 -3.35
N PHE A 74 1.90 7.41 -3.27
CA PHE A 74 0.68 7.85 -2.59
C PHE A 74 -0.46 7.99 -3.60
N PHE A 75 -1.39 7.08 -3.55
CA PHE A 75 -2.59 7.07 -4.40
C PHE A 75 -3.81 7.64 -3.69
N SER A 76 -3.71 7.91 -2.40
CA SER A 76 -4.82 8.39 -1.57
C SER A 76 -5.01 9.90 -1.67
N MET A 77 -6.27 10.34 -1.75
CA MET A 77 -6.67 11.75 -1.65
C MET A 77 -6.44 12.37 -0.27
N ALA A 78 -6.28 11.55 0.78
CA ALA A 78 -6.01 12.00 2.16
C ALA A 78 -4.52 12.29 2.40
N THR A 79 -3.64 12.05 1.43
CA THR A 79 -2.19 12.28 1.59
C THR A 79 -1.87 13.76 1.72
N SER A 80 -1.08 14.10 2.76
CA SER A 80 -0.52 15.42 2.96
C SER A 80 0.92 15.49 2.44
N PHE A 81 1.18 16.34 1.45
CA PHE A 81 2.53 16.58 0.93
C PHE A 81 3.51 16.99 2.02
N THR A 82 3.09 17.92 2.87
CA THR A 82 3.92 18.45 3.95
C THR A 82 4.31 17.36 4.94
N LYS A 83 3.35 16.52 5.36
CA LYS A 83 3.63 15.40 6.27
C LYS A 83 4.55 14.36 5.64
N ALA A 84 4.37 14.04 4.36
CA ALA A 84 5.23 13.09 3.65
C ALA A 84 6.66 13.63 3.53
N ALA A 85 6.83 14.84 2.99
CA ALA A 85 8.15 15.43 2.75
C ALA A 85 8.92 15.69 4.04
N LEU A 86 8.32 16.42 4.98
CA LEU A 86 8.99 16.74 6.26
C LEU A 86 9.16 15.50 7.15
N GLY A 87 8.26 14.51 7.04
CA GLY A 87 8.39 13.25 7.76
C GLY A 87 9.61 12.45 7.29
N ALA A 88 9.77 12.26 5.97
CA ALA A 88 10.92 11.56 5.38
C ALA A 88 12.24 12.28 5.71
N GLU A 89 12.29 13.62 5.55
CA GLU A 89 13.45 14.42 5.91
C GLU A 89 13.80 14.31 7.40
N GLY A 90 12.79 14.40 8.28
CA GLY A 90 12.98 14.36 9.73
C GLY A 90 13.56 13.04 10.27
N ILE A 91 13.33 11.92 9.57
CA ILE A 91 13.90 10.60 9.90
C ILE A 91 15.10 10.21 9.04
N GLY A 92 15.51 11.06 8.11
CA GLY A 92 16.65 10.81 7.23
C GLY A 92 16.43 9.68 6.21
N LYS A 93 15.19 9.44 5.77
CA LYS A 93 14.87 8.48 4.71
C LYS A 93 15.01 9.14 3.33
N ASP A 94 15.88 8.59 2.50
CA ASP A 94 16.07 9.00 1.09
C ASP A 94 15.22 8.11 0.18
N VAL A 95 13.95 8.48 -0.01
CA VAL A 95 13.00 7.75 -0.84
C VAL A 95 12.46 8.64 -1.96
N THR A 96 12.19 8.04 -3.12
CA THR A 96 11.42 8.70 -4.17
C THR A 96 9.93 8.61 -3.84
N MET A 97 9.26 9.76 -3.76
CA MET A 97 7.83 9.82 -3.51
C MET A 97 7.07 10.28 -4.74
N ILE A 98 6.08 9.49 -5.16
CA ILE A 98 5.16 9.84 -6.25
C ILE A 98 3.78 10.03 -5.66
N ILE A 99 3.15 11.17 -5.98
CA ILE A 99 1.76 11.41 -5.61
C ILE A 99 0.91 11.33 -6.86
N GLY A 100 0.01 10.35 -6.87
CA GLY A 100 -0.87 10.07 -7.99
C GLY A 100 -1.91 11.18 -8.19
N ASN A 101 -2.24 11.46 -9.45
CA ASN A 101 -3.26 12.45 -9.82
C ASN A 101 -4.60 11.82 -10.25
N GLY A 102 -4.77 10.52 -10.05
CA GLY A 102 -5.99 9.79 -10.39
C GLY A 102 -6.17 9.47 -11.88
N TYR A 103 -5.32 9.98 -12.77
CA TYR A 103 -5.35 9.62 -14.18
C TYR A 103 -3.96 9.26 -14.70
N THR A 104 -3.84 8.05 -15.22
CA THR A 104 -2.60 7.54 -15.85
C THR A 104 -2.95 6.97 -17.23
N LYS A 105 -2.09 7.21 -18.21
CA LYS A 105 -2.27 6.69 -19.57
C LYS A 105 -2.47 5.17 -19.53
N ASN A 106 -3.49 4.70 -20.23
CA ASN A 106 -3.87 3.29 -20.34
C ASN A 106 -4.41 2.65 -19.03
N HIS A 107 -4.69 3.41 -17.97
CA HIS A 107 -5.16 2.86 -16.70
C HIS A 107 -6.41 1.98 -16.86
N ALA A 108 -7.37 2.36 -17.73
CA ALA A 108 -8.58 1.58 -17.98
C ALA A 108 -8.25 0.21 -18.60
N GLN A 109 -7.36 0.17 -19.59
CA GLN A 109 -6.95 -1.07 -20.23
C GLN A 109 -6.21 -1.98 -19.25
N ILE A 110 -5.28 -1.42 -18.47
CA ILE A 110 -4.55 -2.17 -17.42
C ILE A 110 -5.52 -2.78 -16.41
N THR A 111 -6.53 -2.02 -15.96
CA THR A 111 -7.55 -2.53 -15.03
C THR A 111 -8.31 -3.71 -15.61
N LEU A 112 -8.74 -3.61 -16.88
CA LEU A 112 -9.44 -4.69 -17.55
C LEU A 112 -8.57 -5.94 -17.74
N ASP A 113 -7.30 -5.75 -18.06
CA ASP A 113 -6.36 -6.86 -18.23
C ASP A 113 -6.09 -7.57 -16.89
N VAL A 114 -5.89 -6.84 -15.80
CA VAL A 114 -5.76 -7.41 -14.45
C VAL A 114 -7.00 -8.25 -14.07
N LEU A 115 -8.22 -7.78 -14.38
CA LEU A 115 -9.45 -8.52 -14.13
C LEU A 115 -9.59 -9.77 -15.03
N ARG A 116 -9.10 -9.73 -16.27
CA ARG A 116 -9.08 -10.88 -17.18
C ARG A 116 -8.08 -11.94 -16.75
N GLU A 117 -6.93 -11.52 -16.27
CA GLU A 117 -5.85 -12.41 -15.81
C GLU A 117 -6.11 -13.05 -14.45
N ASN A 118 -6.96 -12.42 -13.61
CA ASN A 118 -7.28 -12.92 -12.28
C ASN A 118 -8.79 -13.22 -12.11
N PRO A 119 -9.24 -14.46 -12.36
CA PRO A 119 -10.64 -14.84 -12.25
C PRO A 119 -11.25 -14.66 -10.85
N LYS A 120 -10.45 -14.84 -9.79
CA LYS A 120 -10.91 -14.64 -8.40
C LYS A 120 -11.19 -13.17 -8.11
N LEU A 121 -10.30 -12.29 -8.58
CA LEU A 121 -10.49 -10.85 -8.46
C LEU A 121 -11.70 -10.40 -9.26
N ARG A 122 -11.87 -10.90 -10.49
CA ARG A 122 -13.03 -10.62 -11.31
C ARG A 122 -14.33 -11.03 -10.62
N LYS A 123 -14.39 -12.24 -10.06
CA LYS A 123 -15.57 -12.71 -9.32
C LYS A 123 -15.92 -11.77 -8.15
N LEU A 124 -14.91 -11.33 -7.39
CA LEU A 124 -15.10 -10.37 -6.30
C LEU A 124 -15.70 -9.04 -6.80
N PHE A 125 -15.26 -8.56 -7.95
CA PHE A 125 -15.80 -7.35 -8.57
C PHE A 125 -17.24 -7.54 -9.06
N ASP A 126 -17.54 -8.66 -9.72
CA ASP A 126 -18.89 -9.00 -10.19
C ASP A 126 -19.87 -9.06 -9.01
N GLU A 127 -19.49 -9.71 -7.90
CA GLU A 127 -20.32 -9.82 -6.71
C GLU A 127 -20.56 -8.48 -5.99
N LYS A 128 -19.62 -7.54 -6.12
CA LYS A 128 -19.69 -6.27 -5.39
C LYS A 128 -20.30 -5.14 -6.21
N TYR A 129 -20.19 -5.15 -7.53
CA TYR A 129 -20.51 -4.03 -8.39
C TYR A 129 -21.47 -4.35 -9.53
N CYS A 130 -21.79 -5.60 -9.77
CA CYS A 130 -22.75 -6.07 -10.77
C CYS A 130 -23.91 -6.81 -10.13
#